data_62f33d29bf7f80f7721e7d260463127d
#
_entry.id   62f33d29bf7f80f7721e7d260463127d
#
_cell.length_a   1.000
_cell.length_b   1.000
_cell.length_c   1.000
_cell.angle_alpha   90.00
_cell.angle_beta   90.00
_cell.angle_gamma   90.00
#
_symmetry.space_group_name_H-M   'P 1'
#
loop_
_entity.id
_entity.type
_entity.pdbx_description
1 polymer ?
#
loop_
_entity_poly.entity_id
_entity_poly.type
_entity_poly.pdbx_seq_one_letter_code
_entity_poly.pdbx_strand_id
1 'polypeptide(L)'
;MLNSKVVLITGGTGSFGKKFVETILRDYPQVKKIIIYSRDELKQFELKQKYPQVKYPQLRFFIGDVRDLERLIRACEGVDVIIHAAAIKQVDTAEYNPDECIKTNVHGAQNVIKAALATGVKDVVALSTDKACAPIN
;
A
#
# COMPACT_ATOMS: atom_id res chain seq x y z
N MET A 1 3.52 12.09 -14.85
CA MET A 1 3.39 10.64 -14.74
C MET A 1 2.18 10.22 -13.90
N LEU A 2 2.07 10.66 -12.65
CA LEU A 2 0.93 10.33 -11.77
C LEU A 2 -0.21 11.35 -11.77
N ASN A 3 -0.06 12.48 -12.45
CA ASN A 3 -1.13 13.46 -12.58
C ASN A 3 -2.35 12.83 -13.26
N SER A 4 -3.54 13.15 -12.77
CA SER A 4 -4.84 12.62 -13.21
C SER A 4 -5.01 11.10 -12.95
N LYS A 5 -4.11 10.46 -12.23
CA LYS A 5 -4.17 9.03 -11.88
C LYS A 5 -4.76 8.81 -10.49
N VAL A 6 -5.36 7.64 -10.32
CA VAL A 6 -5.76 7.10 -9.01
C VAL A 6 -4.70 6.09 -8.58
N VAL A 7 -4.05 6.37 -7.47
CA VAL A 7 -2.95 5.54 -6.93
C VAL A 7 -3.41 4.92 -5.62
N LEU A 8 -3.25 3.60 -5.49
CA LEU A 8 -3.44 2.89 -4.22
C LEU A 8 -2.08 2.46 -3.68
N ILE A 9 -1.83 2.72 -2.41
CA ILE A 9 -0.64 2.25 -1.71
C ILE A 9 -1.02 1.32 -0.57
N THR A 10 -0.58 0.06 -0.64
CA THR A 10 -0.68 -0.88 0.48
C THR A 10 0.48 -0.65 1.45
N GLY A 11 0.22 -0.75 2.75
CA GLY A 11 1.24 -0.41 3.74
C GLY A 11 1.55 1.09 3.79
N GLY A 12 0.62 1.93 3.35
CA GLY A 12 0.81 3.38 3.21
C GLY A 12 1.06 4.14 4.51
N THR A 13 0.86 3.51 5.66
CA THR A 13 1.15 4.11 6.98
C THR A 13 2.56 3.80 7.49
N GLY A 14 3.32 2.95 6.80
CA GLY A 14 4.72 2.67 7.11
C GLY A 14 5.65 3.81 6.67
N SER A 15 6.95 3.69 6.98
CA SER A 15 7.96 4.72 6.66
C SER A 15 8.02 5.05 5.17
N PHE A 16 8.06 4.02 4.33
CA PHE A 16 8.03 4.19 2.88
C PHE A 16 6.74 4.87 2.43
N GLY A 17 5.59 4.37 2.89
CA GLY A 17 4.28 4.90 2.51
C GLY A 17 4.11 6.37 2.85
N LYS A 18 4.53 6.78 4.03
CA LYS A 18 4.50 8.18 4.45
C LYS A 18 5.35 9.07 3.53
N LYS A 19 6.57 8.64 3.20
CA LYS A 19 7.46 9.37 2.31
C LYS A 19 6.95 9.41 0.88
N PHE A 20 6.37 8.32 0.43
CA PHE A 20 5.76 8.21 -0.90
C PHE A 20 4.58 9.18 -1.06
N VAL A 21 3.67 9.22 -0.06
CA VAL A 21 2.54 10.16 -0.06
C VAL A 21 3.02 11.61 -0.10
N GLU A 22 3.99 11.96 0.77
CA GLU A 22 4.60 13.29 0.78
C GLU A 22 5.16 13.68 -0.58
N THR A 23 5.90 12.75 -1.21
CA THR A 23 6.52 12.97 -2.52
C THR A 23 5.48 13.15 -3.62
N ILE A 24 4.43 12.31 -3.66
CA ILE A 24 3.37 12.47 -4.66
C ILE A 24 2.65 13.80 -4.51
N LEU A 25 2.30 14.18 -3.29
CA LEU A 25 1.59 15.45 -3.05
C LEU A 25 2.41 16.67 -3.46
N ARG A 26 3.75 16.59 -3.33
CA ARG A 26 4.66 17.65 -3.74
C ARG A 26 4.88 17.67 -5.25
N ASP A 27 5.19 16.53 -5.84
CA ASP A 27 5.69 16.43 -7.22
C ASP A 27 4.57 16.22 -8.25
N TYR A 28 3.42 15.70 -7.81
CA TYR A 28 2.25 15.44 -8.65
C TYR A 28 0.98 16.07 -8.06
N PRO A 29 0.89 17.40 -8.00
CA PRO A 29 -0.23 18.09 -7.35
C PRO A 29 -1.58 17.84 -8.06
N GLN A 30 -1.56 17.36 -9.30
CA GLN A 30 -2.75 17.02 -10.10
C GLN A 30 -3.11 15.54 -10.01
N VAL A 31 -2.53 14.78 -9.07
CA VAL A 31 -2.96 13.40 -8.82
C VAL A 31 -4.45 13.39 -8.48
N LYS A 32 -5.21 12.49 -9.12
CA LYS A 32 -6.66 12.47 -8.95
C LYS A 32 -7.06 11.97 -7.57
N LYS A 33 -6.42 10.89 -7.12
CA LYS A 33 -6.70 10.28 -5.81
C LYS A 33 -5.50 9.47 -5.33
N ILE A 34 -5.25 9.50 -4.03
CA ILE A 34 -4.29 8.61 -3.36
C ILE A 34 -5.07 7.84 -2.29
N ILE A 35 -5.13 6.53 -2.43
CA ILE A 35 -5.78 5.62 -1.49
C ILE A 35 -4.71 4.99 -0.61
N ILE A 36 -4.75 5.28 0.67
CA ILE A 36 -3.87 4.70 1.68
C ILE A 36 -4.58 3.49 2.26
N TYR A 37 -4.08 2.30 1.95
CA TYR A 37 -4.64 1.03 2.37
C TYR A 37 -3.73 0.39 3.42
N SER A 38 -4.22 0.24 4.64
CA SER A 38 -3.46 -0.34 5.74
C SER A 38 -4.37 -0.89 6.84
N ARG A 39 -3.79 -1.73 7.71
CA ARG A 39 -4.50 -2.32 8.85
C ARG A 39 -4.56 -1.38 10.05
N ASP A 40 -3.62 -0.47 10.16
CA ASP A 40 -3.37 0.32 11.37
C ASP A 40 -4.24 1.58 11.40
N GLU A 41 -5.33 1.49 12.15
CA GLU A 41 -6.27 2.59 12.33
C GLU A 41 -5.63 3.82 12.98
N LEU A 42 -4.77 3.61 14.00
CA LEU A 42 -4.11 4.70 14.71
C LEU A 42 -3.18 5.49 13.79
N LYS A 43 -2.33 4.80 13.04
CA LYS A 43 -1.43 5.43 12.08
C LYS A 43 -2.18 6.16 10.96
N GLN A 44 -3.32 5.62 10.52
CA GLN A 44 -4.18 6.33 9.56
C GLN A 44 -4.76 7.61 10.18
N PHE A 45 -5.20 7.56 11.44
CA PHE A 45 -5.67 8.73 12.15
C PHE A 45 -4.59 9.81 12.23
N GLU A 46 -3.36 9.45 12.60
CA GLU A 46 -2.24 10.38 12.65
C GLU A 46 -1.95 11.03 11.28
N LEU A 47 -2.01 10.25 10.20
CA LEU A 47 -1.86 10.78 8.85
C LEU A 47 -2.99 11.74 8.46
N LYS A 48 -4.23 11.45 8.86
CA LYS A 48 -5.37 12.36 8.65
C LYS A 48 -5.17 13.71 9.36
N GLN A 49 -4.56 13.69 10.55
CA GLN A 49 -4.22 14.92 11.27
C GLN A 49 -3.16 15.73 10.52
N LYS A 50 -2.14 15.06 9.98
CA LYS A 50 -1.07 15.70 9.20
C LYS A 50 -1.58 16.24 7.86
N TYR A 51 -2.53 15.54 7.24
CA TYR A 51 -3.10 15.88 5.93
C TYR A 51 -4.62 16.06 6.02
N PRO A 52 -5.12 17.18 6.55
CA PRO A 52 -6.56 17.44 6.65
C PRO A 52 -7.24 17.38 5.28
N GLN A 53 -8.40 16.76 5.22
CA GLN A 53 -9.12 16.52 3.97
C GLN A 53 -9.50 17.83 3.24
N VAL A 54 -9.75 18.88 3.96
CA VAL A 54 -10.05 20.21 3.37
C VAL A 54 -8.89 20.72 2.52
N LYS A 55 -7.65 20.48 2.98
CA LYS A 55 -6.43 20.91 2.28
C LYS A 55 -5.93 19.86 1.27
N TYR A 56 -6.19 18.58 1.54
CA TYR A 56 -5.74 17.44 0.72
C TYR A 56 -6.94 16.56 0.32
N PRO A 57 -7.85 17.08 -0.51
CA PRO A 57 -9.09 16.37 -0.84
C PRO A 57 -8.88 15.11 -1.68
N GLN A 58 -7.70 14.93 -2.28
CA GLN A 58 -7.34 13.77 -3.06
C GLN A 58 -7.00 12.53 -2.20
N LEU A 59 -6.72 12.70 -0.89
CA LEU A 59 -6.40 11.57 0.00
C LEU A 59 -7.66 10.79 0.40
N ARG A 60 -7.53 9.46 0.42
CA ARG A 60 -8.51 8.53 0.95
C ARG A 60 -7.82 7.51 1.84
N PHE A 61 -8.49 7.15 2.92
CA PHE A 61 -7.96 6.23 3.92
C PHE A 61 -8.88 5.02 4.02
N PHE A 62 -8.38 3.86 3.61
CA PHE A 62 -9.11 2.60 3.66
C PHE A 62 -8.45 1.65 4.66
N ILE A 63 -9.20 1.25 5.67
CA ILE A 63 -8.77 0.17 6.55
C ILE A 63 -8.95 -1.15 5.83
N GLY A 64 -7.88 -1.92 5.76
CA GLY A 64 -7.91 -3.25 5.18
C GLY A 64 -6.58 -3.97 5.27
N ASP A 65 -6.63 -5.27 5.08
CA ASP A 65 -5.50 -6.19 5.13
C ASP A 65 -5.29 -6.77 3.71
N VAL A 66 -4.06 -6.86 3.25
CA VAL A 66 -3.75 -7.49 1.95
C VAL A 66 -4.08 -8.98 1.92
N ARG A 67 -4.29 -9.61 3.07
CA ARG A 67 -4.77 -10.99 3.18
C ARG A 67 -6.27 -11.12 2.88
N ASP A 68 -7.01 -10.02 2.91
CA ASP A 68 -8.44 -9.96 2.59
C ASP A 68 -8.63 -9.55 1.11
N LEU A 69 -8.81 -10.55 0.25
CA LEU A 69 -8.93 -10.35 -1.19
C LEU A 69 -10.18 -9.55 -1.56
N GLU A 70 -11.33 -9.83 -0.93
CA GLU A 70 -12.58 -9.13 -1.26
C GLU A 70 -12.49 -7.64 -0.93
N ARG A 71 -11.94 -7.32 0.24
CA ARG A 71 -11.71 -5.94 0.65
C ARG A 71 -10.75 -5.23 -0.30
N LEU A 72 -9.69 -5.92 -0.70
CA LEU A 72 -8.69 -5.37 -1.61
C LEU A 72 -9.27 -5.12 -3.01
N ILE A 73 -10.08 -6.02 -3.54
CA ILE A 73 -10.80 -5.82 -4.82
C ILE A 73 -11.64 -4.55 -4.76
N ARG A 74 -12.43 -4.36 -3.72
CA ARG A 74 -13.24 -3.15 -3.55
C ARG A 74 -12.39 -1.88 -3.48
N ALA A 75 -11.25 -1.95 -2.80
CA ALA A 75 -10.34 -0.81 -2.71
C ALA A 75 -9.66 -0.48 -4.06
N CYS A 76 -9.50 -1.46 -4.93
CA CYS A 76 -8.88 -1.31 -6.24
C CYS A 76 -9.83 -0.82 -7.34
N GLU A 77 -11.12 -0.70 -7.08
CA GLU A 77 -12.08 -0.20 -8.06
C GLU A 77 -11.70 1.22 -8.53
N GLY A 78 -11.51 1.38 -9.83
CA GLY A 78 -11.12 2.66 -10.44
C GLY A 78 -9.67 3.09 -10.20
N VAL A 79 -8.83 2.20 -9.65
CA VAL A 79 -7.40 2.46 -9.44
C VAL A 79 -6.62 2.24 -10.74
N ASP A 80 -5.70 3.15 -11.03
CA ASP A 80 -4.81 3.06 -12.19
C ASP A 80 -3.48 2.38 -11.83
N VAL A 81 -2.94 2.69 -10.65
CA VAL A 81 -1.61 2.24 -10.22
C VAL A 81 -1.67 1.72 -8.77
N ILE A 82 -1.11 0.57 -8.52
CA ILE A 82 -0.89 0.04 -7.17
C ILE A 82 0.59 0.09 -6.82
N ILE A 83 0.89 0.65 -5.65
CA ILE A 83 2.21 0.55 -5.01
C ILE A 83 2.08 -0.40 -3.83
N HIS A 84 2.66 -1.59 -3.97
CA HIS A 84 2.57 -2.62 -2.93
C HIS A 84 3.77 -2.55 -1.99
N ALA A 85 3.55 -2.01 -0.79
CA ALA A 85 4.58 -1.85 0.25
C ALA A 85 4.24 -2.60 1.55
N ALA A 86 3.10 -3.29 1.61
CA ALA A 86 2.70 -4.07 2.78
C ALA A 86 3.50 -5.37 2.86
N ALA A 87 4.30 -5.51 3.91
CA ALA A 87 5.08 -6.72 4.18
C ALA A 87 5.49 -6.78 5.67
N ILE A 88 5.69 -7.98 6.18
CA ILE A 88 6.40 -8.18 7.45
C ILE A 88 7.90 -8.13 7.12
N LYS A 89 8.61 -7.19 7.74
CA LYS A 89 10.02 -6.88 7.43
C LYS A 89 10.99 -7.20 8.57
N GLN A 90 10.48 -7.39 9.78
CA GLN A 90 11.29 -7.73 10.94
C GLN A 90 11.60 -9.23 10.94
N VAL A 91 12.87 -9.57 10.82
CA VAL A 91 13.34 -10.97 10.71
C VAL A 91 12.93 -11.77 11.94
N ASP A 92 13.19 -11.25 13.14
CA ASP A 92 12.83 -11.94 14.38
C ASP A 92 11.32 -12.22 14.47
N THR A 93 10.50 -11.25 14.06
CA THR A 93 9.04 -11.43 14.01
C THR A 93 8.65 -12.52 13.00
N ALA A 94 9.31 -12.56 11.84
CA ALA A 94 9.05 -13.56 10.80
C ALA A 94 9.48 -14.98 11.26
N GLU A 95 10.60 -15.11 11.95
CA GLU A 95 11.07 -16.40 12.46
C GLU A 95 10.14 -17.01 13.51
N TYR A 96 9.57 -16.18 14.40
CA TYR A 96 8.58 -16.63 15.38
C TYR A 96 7.17 -16.81 14.81
N ASN A 97 6.88 -16.21 13.67
CA ASN A 97 5.55 -16.21 13.05
C ASN A 97 5.63 -16.53 11.55
N PRO A 98 6.18 -17.69 11.15
CA PRO A 98 6.42 -17.99 9.73
C PRO A 98 5.14 -18.02 8.91
N ASP A 99 4.05 -18.57 9.45
CA ASP A 99 2.76 -18.64 8.74
C ASP A 99 2.18 -17.25 8.48
N GLU A 100 2.27 -16.35 9.45
CA GLU A 100 1.82 -14.96 9.28
C GLU A 100 2.68 -14.20 8.27
N CYS A 101 3.97 -14.48 8.23
CA CYS A 101 4.87 -13.92 7.24
C CYS A 101 4.50 -14.39 5.83
N ILE A 102 4.26 -15.67 5.64
CA ILE A 102 3.82 -16.26 4.36
C ILE A 102 2.47 -15.67 3.93
N LYS A 103 1.50 -15.61 4.83
CA LYS A 103 0.18 -15.04 4.54
C LYS A 103 0.28 -13.58 4.09
N THR A 104 1.10 -12.79 4.74
CA THR A 104 1.25 -11.37 4.40
C THR A 104 2.13 -11.16 3.18
N ASN A 105 3.32 -11.76 3.15
CA ASN A 105 4.32 -11.45 2.12
C ASN A 105 4.08 -12.20 0.82
N VAL A 106 3.59 -13.43 0.88
CA VAL A 106 3.31 -14.26 -0.31
C VAL A 106 1.85 -14.15 -0.74
N HIS A 107 0.92 -14.54 0.13
CA HIS A 107 -0.50 -14.52 -0.23
C HIS A 107 -1.03 -13.10 -0.38
N GLY A 108 -0.54 -12.15 0.42
CA GLY A 108 -0.89 -10.74 0.26
C GLY A 108 -0.45 -10.19 -1.10
N ALA A 109 0.75 -10.53 -1.57
CA ALA A 109 1.21 -10.16 -2.91
C ALA A 109 0.38 -10.81 -4.01
N GLN A 110 0.04 -12.09 -3.87
CA GLN A 110 -0.87 -12.78 -4.80
C GLN A 110 -2.24 -12.12 -4.86
N ASN A 111 -2.78 -11.71 -3.71
CA ASN A 111 -4.06 -11.00 -3.64
C ASN A 111 -4.02 -9.65 -4.34
N VAL A 112 -2.91 -8.92 -4.24
CA VAL A 112 -2.70 -7.66 -4.97
C VAL A 112 -2.77 -7.91 -6.48
N ILE A 113 -2.11 -8.95 -6.97
CA ILE A 113 -2.15 -9.32 -8.39
C ILE A 113 -3.58 -9.70 -8.81
N LYS A 114 -4.26 -10.55 -8.02
CA LYS A 114 -5.65 -10.95 -8.30
C LYS A 114 -6.60 -9.75 -8.33
N ALA A 115 -6.49 -8.85 -7.37
CA ALA A 115 -7.30 -7.64 -7.30
C ALA A 115 -7.02 -6.72 -8.49
N ALA A 116 -5.76 -6.54 -8.87
CA ALA A 116 -5.38 -5.74 -10.03
C ALA A 116 -5.98 -6.29 -11.33
N LEU A 117 -5.88 -7.60 -11.54
CA LEU A 117 -6.46 -8.27 -12.71
C LEU A 117 -7.99 -8.17 -12.74
N ALA A 118 -8.65 -8.33 -11.59
CA ALA A 118 -10.10 -8.26 -11.48
C ALA A 118 -10.67 -6.86 -11.73
N THR A 119 -9.91 -5.80 -11.46
CA THR A 119 -10.36 -4.40 -11.52
C THR A 119 -9.75 -3.60 -12.67
N GLY A 120 -8.88 -4.20 -13.47
CA GLY A 120 -8.27 -3.54 -14.62
C GLY A 120 -7.19 -2.52 -14.26
N VAL A 121 -6.54 -2.66 -13.12
CA VAL A 121 -5.36 -1.85 -12.76
C VAL A 121 -4.27 -2.07 -13.79
N LYS A 122 -3.67 -0.98 -14.28
CA LYS A 122 -2.69 -1.03 -15.37
C LYS A 122 -1.26 -1.32 -14.89
N ASP A 123 -0.88 -0.74 -13.76
CA ASP A 123 0.48 -0.83 -13.26
C ASP A 123 0.49 -1.26 -11.80
N VAL A 124 1.32 -2.25 -11.49
CA VAL A 124 1.59 -2.70 -10.12
C VAL A 124 3.09 -2.64 -9.89
N VAL A 125 3.51 -1.87 -8.91
CA VAL A 125 4.90 -1.77 -8.48
C VAL A 125 5.00 -2.32 -7.06
N ALA A 126 5.79 -3.37 -6.88
CA ALA A 126 6.04 -3.95 -5.56
C ALA A 126 7.43 -3.59 -5.06
N LEU A 127 7.54 -3.29 -3.77
CA LEU A 127 8.84 -3.12 -3.13
C LEU A 127 9.54 -4.46 -3.00
N SER A 128 10.82 -4.47 -3.34
CA SER A 128 11.72 -5.59 -3.12
C SER A 128 12.61 -5.35 -1.90
N THR A 129 13.49 -6.28 -1.61
CA THR A 129 14.46 -6.22 -0.53
C THR A 129 15.87 -6.51 -1.03
N ASP A 130 16.84 -5.78 -0.50
CA ASP A 130 18.27 -6.03 -0.71
C ASP A 130 18.76 -7.28 0.05
N LYS A 131 18.04 -7.70 1.09
CA LYS A 131 18.38 -8.90 1.87
C LYS A 131 18.35 -10.19 1.06
N ALA A 132 17.63 -10.21 -0.05
CA ALA A 132 17.59 -11.36 -0.96
C ALA A 132 18.88 -11.53 -1.78
N CYS A 133 19.73 -10.50 -1.87
CA CYS A 133 20.97 -10.55 -2.65
C CYS A 133 22.09 -11.36 -1.97
N ALA A 134 22.10 -11.38 -0.63
CA ALA A 134 23.05 -12.16 0.16
C ALA A 134 22.36 -12.60 1.45
N PRO A 135 21.45 -13.58 1.39
CA PRO A 135 20.66 -13.97 2.56
C PRO A 135 21.55 -14.61 3.62
N ILE A 136 21.33 -14.21 4.88
CA ILE A 136 22.02 -14.77 6.04
C ILE A 136 21.18 -15.88 6.67
N ASN A 137 19.88 -15.89 6.40
CA ASN A 137 18.89 -16.83 6.95
C ASN A 137 17.85 -17.21 5.89
#